data_5cc89dae5881bdcf261ee90e9588bd3f
#
_entry.id   5cc89dae5881bdcf261ee90e9588bd3f
#
_cell.length_a   1.000
_cell.length_b   1.000
_cell.length_c   1.000
_cell.angle_alpha   90.00
_cell.angle_beta   90.00
_cell.angle_gamma   90.00
#
_symmetry.space_group_name_H-M   'P 1'
#
loop_
_entity.id
_entity.type
_entity.pdbx_description
1 polymer ?
#
loop_
_entity_poly.entity_id
_entity_poly.type
_entity_poly.pdbx_seq_one_letter_code
_entity_poly.pdbx_strand_id
1 'polypeptide(L)'
;MRDNVVAPHASDIVFLLDVDNTLLDNDRIIEDLRAHLLREFDADCAARYWETFEELRRELGYADYLGALQRYRRAIEHSTGHIHQLLQMSAFLIDYPFADRLYPGALDAIRHLASIGPTVILSDGDVVFQPRKVRRSGLWDAVAGQVLIYEHKETMLAAVQQLYPSRHYVMVDDKVRLLTAMKAVLRDRLTTVFPRQGHYAFDVAEISAYPTPDITVERFVDIAGIAHQRWRAP
;
A
#
# COMPACT_ATOMS: atom_id res chain seq x y z
N MET A 1 30.38 -20.21 -12.35
CA MET A 1 29.35 -21.00 -11.66
C MET A 1 28.02 -20.42 -12.08
N ARG A 2 27.23 -21.16 -12.86
CA ARG A 2 25.86 -20.73 -13.19
C ARG A 2 24.99 -21.21 -12.05
N ASP A 3 24.50 -20.29 -11.24
CA ASP A 3 23.51 -20.61 -10.23
C ASP A 3 22.30 -21.22 -10.92
N ASN A 4 22.06 -22.48 -10.60
CA ASN A 4 20.88 -23.20 -11.06
C ASN A 4 19.68 -22.61 -10.29
N VAL A 5 19.09 -21.53 -10.80
CA VAL A 5 17.84 -20.98 -10.30
C VAL A 5 16.78 -22.04 -10.59
N VAL A 6 16.52 -22.88 -9.59
CA VAL A 6 15.37 -23.80 -9.62
C VAL A 6 14.14 -22.94 -9.81
N ALA A 7 13.42 -23.15 -10.91
CA ALA A 7 12.16 -22.45 -11.15
C ALA A 7 11.24 -22.68 -9.93
N PRO A 8 10.68 -21.62 -9.34
CA PRO A 8 9.82 -21.79 -8.17
C PRO A 8 8.64 -22.69 -8.53
N HIS A 9 8.41 -23.71 -7.73
CA HIS A 9 7.24 -24.57 -7.90
C HIS A 9 5.99 -23.71 -7.75
N ALA A 10 5.04 -23.85 -8.67
CA ALA A 10 3.79 -23.10 -8.61
C ALA A 10 3.04 -23.45 -7.32
N SER A 11 2.74 -22.44 -6.53
CA SER A 11 1.89 -22.58 -5.33
C SER A 11 0.44 -22.80 -5.74
N ASP A 12 -0.35 -23.46 -4.90
CA ASP A 12 -1.78 -23.57 -5.15
C ASP A 12 -2.48 -22.21 -5.02
N ILE A 13 -2.04 -21.40 -4.05
CA ILE A 13 -2.57 -20.07 -3.79
C ILE A 13 -1.44 -19.12 -3.35
N VAL A 14 -1.53 -17.85 -3.79
CA VAL A 14 -0.68 -16.75 -3.34
C VAL A 14 -1.56 -15.59 -2.89
N PHE A 15 -1.27 -15.06 -1.71
CA PHE A 15 -1.93 -13.87 -1.17
C PHE A 15 -1.12 -12.64 -1.52
N LEU A 16 -1.77 -11.66 -2.16
CA LEU A 16 -1.23 -10.35 -2.51
C LEU A 16 -1.91 -9.31 -1.62
N LEU A 17 -1.13 -8.58 -0.83
CA LEU A 17 -1.66 -7.64 0.15
C LEU A 17 -1.22 -6.23 -0.19
N ASP A 18 -2.16 -5.32 -0.33
CA ASP A 18 -1.89 -3.89 -0.32
C ASP A 18 -1.49 -3.42 1.08
N VAL A 19 -0.93 -2.21 1.20
CA VAL A 19 -0.42 -1.66 2.46
C VAL A 19 -1.30 -0.53 2.98
N ASP A 20 -1.45 0.54 2.20
CA ASP A 20 -2.05 1.80 2.66
C ASP A 20 -3.57 1.67 2.77
N ASN A 21 -4.11 1.92 3.96
CA ASN A 21 -5.52 1.71 4.33
C ASN A 21 -6.00 0.24 4.23
N THR A 22 -5.10 -0.69 3.94
CA THR A 22 -5.37 -2.13 3.99
C THR A 22 -4.72 -2.76 5.22
N LEU A 23 -3.43 -2.56 5.43
CA LEU A 23 -2.66 -3.05 6.59
C LEU A 23 -2.28 -1.94 7.56
N LEU A 24 -2.07 -0.74 7.04
CA LEU A 24 -1.72 0.49 7.76
C LEU A 24 -2.82 1.54 7.60
N ASP A 25 -3.17 2.22 8.69
CA ASP A 25 -4.04 3.40 8.71
C ASP A 25 -3.28 4.60 8.13
N ASN A 26 -3.27 4.68 6.79
CA ASN A 26 -2.59 5.75 6.07
C ASN A 26 -3.31 7.09 6.21
N ASP A 27 -4.61 7.09 6.44
CA ASP A 27 -5.37 8.32 6.69
C ASP A 27 -4.89 9.00 7.97
N ARG A 28 -4.62 8.21 9.01
CA ARG A 28 -4.05 8.72 10.26
C ARG A 28 -2.62 9.23 10.08
N ILE A 29 -1.82 8.59 9.23
CA ILE A 29 -0.47 9.09 8.89
C ILE A 29 -0.57 10.46 8.23
N ILE A 30 -1.51 10.65 7.31
CA ILE A 30 -1.76 11.95 6.63
C ILE A 30 -2.20 13.01 7.65
N GLU A 31 -3.09 12.68 8.58
CA GLU A 31 -3.51 13.59 9.65
C GLU A 31 -2.34 14.03 10.53
N ASP A 32 -1.50 13.09 10.96
CA ASP A 32 -0.32 13.38 11.78
C ASP A 32 0.70 14.25 11.02
N LEU A 33 0.85 14.02 9.72
CA LEU A 33 1.69 14.83 8.85
C LEU A 33 1.16 16.25 8.71
N ARG A 34 -0.16 16.41 8.52
CA ARG A 34 -0.82 17.73 8.49
C ARG A 34 -0.62 18.48 9.80
N ALA A 35 -0.83 17.80 10.91
CA ALA A 35 -0.61 18.39 12.24
C ALA A 35 0.86 18.78 12.47
N HIS A 36 1.82 17.97 12.00
CA HIS A 36 3.24 18.27 12.06
C HIS A 36 3.59 19.51 11.23
N LEU A 37 3.12 19.59 9.99
CA LEU A 37 3.34 20.74 9.12
C LEU A 37 2.81 22.05 9.73
N LEU A 38 1.60 22.02 10.28
CA LEU A 38 1.00 23.21 10.92
C LEU A 38 1.75 23.66 12.19
N ARG A 39 2.48 22.76 12.86
CA ARG A 39 3.31 23.12 14.02
C ARG A 39 4.66 23.69 13.63
N GLU A 40 5.28 23.15 12.58
CA GLU A 40 6.67 23.50 12.20
C GLU A 40 6.71 24.62 11.15
N PHE A 41 5.65 24.82 10.40
CA PHE A 41 5.53 25.84 9.37
C PHE A 41 4.35 26.75 9.67
N ASP A 42 4.32 27.94 9.04
CA ASP A 42 3.12 28.75 8.97
C ASP A 42 2.05 28.07 8.08
N ALA A 43 0.79 28.54 8.22
CA ALA A 43 -0.34 27.96 7.50
C ALA A 43 -0.19 28.03 5.97
N ASP A 44 0.42 29.12 5.45
CA ASP A 44 0.61 29.31 4.01
C ASP A 44 1.65 28.36 3.46
N CYS A 45 2.73 28.12 4.19
CA CYS A 45 3.75 27.16 3.83
C CYS A 45 3.21 25.72 3.85
N ALA A 46 2.43 25.36 4.87
CA ALA A 46 1.77 24.06 4.96
C ALA A 46 0.78 23.85 3.79
N ALA A 47 -0.04 24.85 3.46
CA ALA A 47 -0.96 24.79 2.33
C ALA A 47 -0.23 24.58 1.00
N ARG A 48 0.84 25.33 0.74
CA ARG A 48 1.65 25.18 -0.49
C ARG A 48 2.33 23.84 -0.61
N TYR A 49 2.78 23.25 0.50
CA TYR A 49 3.29 21.88 0.46
C TYR A 49 2.20 20.89 0.02
N TRP A 50 0.99 21.00 0.59
CA TRP A 50 -0.12 20.12 0.24
C TRP A 50 -0.60 20.31 -1.20
N GLU A 51 -0.64 21.52 -1.72
CA GLU A 51 -0.90 21.80 -3.14
C GLU A 51 0.13 21.09 -4.02
N THR A 52 1.43 21.26 -3.70
CA THR A 52 2.53 20.58 -4.41
C THR A 52 2.41 19.06 -4.35
N PHE A 53 2.01 18.51 -3.21
CA PHE A 53 1.80 17.07 -3.02
C PHE A 53 0.63 16.56 -3.89
N GLU A 54 -0.50 17.25 -3.89
CA GLU A 54 -1.67 16.83 -4.68
C GLU A 54 -1.43 17.00 -6.20
N GLU A 55 -0.66 17.99 -6.61
CA GLU A 55 -0.22 18.13 -8.01
C GLU A 55 0.64 16.93 -8.42
N LEU A 56 1.65 16.62 -7.63
CA LEU A 56 2.54 15.50 -7.89
C LEU A 56 1.80 14.16 -7.89
N ARG A 57 0.88 13.96 -6.93
CA ARG A 57 0.03 12.77 -6.86
C ARG A 57 -0.83 12.58 -8.11
N ARG A 58 -1.39 13.68 -8.66
CA ARG A 58 -2.16 13.63 -9.91
C ARG A 58 -1.27 13.31 -11.13
N GLU A 59 -0.03 13.79 -11.14
CA GLU A 59 0.93 13.51 -12.22
C GLU A 59 1.41 12.05 -12.18
N LEU A 60 1.75 11.53 -11.00
CA LEU A 60 2.35 10.21 -10.82
C LEU A 60 1.32 9.07 -10.67
N GLY A 61 0.10 9.39 -10.21
CA GLY A 61 -0.92 8.39 -9.89
C GLY A 61 -0.76 7.71 -8.53
N TYR A 62 0.31 8.02 -7.78
CA TYR A 62 0.55 7.54 -6.41
C TYR A 62 1.06 8.66 -5.50
N ALA A 63 1.10 8.41 -4.18
CA ALA A 63 1.53 9.37 -3.18
C ALA A 63 3.07 9.36 -3.02
N ASP A 64 3.73 10.47 -3.39
CA ASP A 64 5.17 10.68 -3.21
C ASP A 64 5.42 11.87 -2.28
N TYR A 65 5.49 11.61 -0.98
CA TYR A 65 5.71 12.64 0.04
C TYR A 65 7.10 13.26 -0.02
N LEU A 66 8.13 12.45 -0.32
CA LEU A 66 9.51 12.93 -0.41
C LEU A 66 9.74 13.70 -1.70
N GLY A 67 9.17 13.27 -2.82
CA GLY A 67 9.18 13.99 -4.08
C GLY A 67 8.48 15.34 -3.96
N ALA A 68 7.34 15.39 -3.28
CA ALA A 68 6.62 16.63 -2.99
C ALA A 68 7.48 17.58 -2.14
N LEU A 69 8.20 17.06 -1.12
CA LEU A 69 9.12 17.87 -0.31
C LEU A 69 10.26 18.44 -1.14
N GLN A 70 10.83 17.66 -2.08
CA GLN A 70 11.88 18.14 -2.97
C GLN A 70 11.36 19.17 -3.98
N ARG A 71 10.14 18.98 -4.50
CA ARG A 71 9.50 19.95 -5.41
C ARG A 71 9.19 21.25 -4.67
N TYR A 72 8.63 21.19 -3.47
CA TYR A 72 8.36 22.32 -2.60
C TYR A 72 9.63 23.10 -2.26
N ARG A 73 10.72 22.39 -1.86
CA ARG A 73 12.03 23.00 -1.61
C ARG A 73 12.48 23.87 -2.77
N ARG A 74 12.42 23.38 -4.00
CA ARG A 74 12.84 24.15 -5.19
C ARG A 74 11.99 25.41 -5.39
N ALA A 75 10.71 25.35 -5.07
CA ALA A 75 9.80 26.49 -5.19
C ALA A 75 10.12 27.61 -4.18
N ILE A 76 10.74 27.27 -3.01
CA ILE A 76 11.08 28.22 -1.95
C ILE A 76 12.57 28.50 -1.82
N GLU A 77 13.42 28.02 -2.74
CA GLU A 77 14.89 28.05 -2.65
C GLU A 77 15.47 29.45 -2.45
N HIS A 78 14.76 30.50 -2.84
CA HIS A 78 15.15 31.90 -2.61
C HIS A 78 14.68 32.48 -1.26
N SER A 79 13.95 31.69 -0.46
CA SER A 79 13.45 32.06 0.86
C SER A 79 14.37 31.47 1.94
N THR A 80 15.24 32.30 2.52
CA THR A 80 16.33 31.87 3.42
C THR A 80 15.91 31.33 4.79
N GLY A 81 14.59 31.25 5.08
CA GLY A 81 14.07 30.95 6.43
C GLY A 81 13.71 29.49 6.71
N HIS A 82 13.50 28.63 5.71
CA HIS A 82 12.79 27.36 5.92
C HIS A 82 13.65 26.08 5.85
N ILE A 83 14.98 26.20 5.77
CA ILE A 83 15.82 24.99 5.62
C ILE A 83 15.71 24.04 6.81
N HIS A 84 15.62 24.56 8.03
CA HIS A 84 15.50 23.73 9.23
C HIS A 84 14.17 23.00 9.28
N GLN A 85 13.08 23.66 8.91
CA GLN A 85 11.74 23.05 8.83
C GLN A 85 11.72 21.93 7.77
N LEU A 86 12.34 22.14 6.61
CA LEU A 86 12.45 21.10 5.56
C LEU A 86 13.22 19.87 6.07
N LEU A 87 14.29 20.07 6.85
CA LEU A 87 15.04 18.97 7.45
C LEU A 87 14.20 18.23 8.51
N GLN A 88 13.46 18.96 9.33
CA GLN A 88 12.55 18.39 10.33
C GLN A 88 11.40 17.60 9.65
N MET A 89 10.84 18.14 8.58
CA MET A 89 9.82 17.45 7.79
C MET A 89 10.37 16.15 7.19
N SER A 90 11.56 16.18 6.62
CA SER A 90 12.24 14.99 6.10
C SER A 90 12.46 13.95 7.21
N ALA A 91 12.97 14.37 8.37
CA ALA A 91 13.13 13.48 9.51
C ALA A 91 11.82 12.89 10.00
N PHE A 92 10.76 13.71 10.11
CA PHE A 92 9.42 13.24 10.47
C PHE A 92 8.93 12.14 9.52
N LEU A 93 9.00 12.36 8.21
CA LEU A 93 8.58 11.37 7.21
C LEU A 93 9.39 10.08 7.32
N ILE A 94 10.72 10.21 7.39
CA ILE A 94 11.63 9.06 7.38
C ILE A 94 11.55 8.27 8.69
N ASP A 95 11.38 8.93 9.84
CA ASP A 95 11.43 8.32 11.16
C ASP A 95 10.05 8.11 11.81
N TYR A 96 8.98 8.35 11.04
CA TYR A 96 7.61 8.16 11.50
C TYR A 96 7.41 6.75 12.11
N PRO A 97 6.68 6.63 13.25
CA PRO A 97 6.45 5.35 13.92
C PRO A 97 5.34 4.52 13.23
N PHE A 98 5.62 4.01 12.03
CA PHE A 98 4.65 3.28 11.22
C PHE A 98 4.05 2.06 11.91
N ALA A 99 4.77 1.42 12.84
CA ALA A 99 4.27 0.29 13.60
C ALA A 99 3.01 0.64 14.42
N ASP A 100 2.92 1.88 14.92
CA ASP A 100 1.78 2.38 15.69
C ASP A 100 0.54 2.65 14.83
N ARG A 101 0.67 2.51 13.52
CA ARG A 101 -0.40 2.73 12.53
C ARG A 101 -0.85 1.45 11.84
N LEU A 102 -0.34 0.29 12.26
CA LEU A 102 -0.93 -0.98 11.82
C LEU A 102 -2.36 -1.11 12.31
N TYR A 103 -3.24 -1.56 11.43
CA TYR A 103 -4.58 -1.93 11.88
C TYR A 103 -4.49 -3.10 12.89
N PRO A 104 -5.34 -3.08 13.94
CA PRO A 104 -5.32 -4.11 14.97
C PRO A 104 -5.41 -5.53 14.40
N GLY A 105 -4.48 -6.40 14.77
CA GLY A 105 -4.44 -7.79 14.34
C GLY A 105 -3.87 -8.02 12.93
N ALA A 106 -3.36 -6.98 12.23
CA ALA A 106 -2.83 -7.13 10.87
C ALA A 106 -1.70 -8.16 10.78
N LEU A 107 -0.73 -8.12 11.69
CA LEU A 107 0.38 -9.07 11.70
C LEU A 107 -0.07 -10.51 11.99
N ASP A 108 -1.09 -10.69 12.83
CA ASP A 108 -1.65 -12.01 13.14
C ASP A 108 -2.37 -12.60 11.92
N ALA A 109 -3.16 -11.77 11.23
CA ALA A 109 -3.84 -12.17 10.02
C ALA A 109 -2.83 -12.53 8.91
N ILE A 110 -1.75 -11.76 8.73
CA ILE A 110 -0.66 -12.10 7.79
C ILE A 110 -0.04 -13.45 8.14
N ARG A 111 0.26 -13.73 9.42
CA ARG A 111 0.79 -15.03 9.86
C ARG A 111 -0.18 -16.17 9.57
N HIS A 112 -1.47 -15.94 9.74
CA HIS A 112 -2.50 -16.90 9.37
C HIS A 112 -2.49 -17.19 7.87
N LEU A 113 -2.50 -16.18 7.02
CA LEU A 113 -2.42 -16.35 5.56
C LEU A 113 -1.14 -17.05 5.12
N ALA A 114 0.00 -16.73 5.74
CA ALA A 114 1.29 -17.37 5.47
C ALA A 114 1.30 -18.87 5.81
N SER A 115 0.43 -19.35 6.71
CA SER A 115 0.25 -20.77 6.97
C SER A 115 -0.52 -21.52 5.87
N ILE A 116 -1.21 -20.78 4.98
CA ILE A 116 -2.01 -21.30 3.88
C ILE A 116 -1.24 -21.27 2.57
N GLY A 117 -0.49 -20.19 2.32
CA GLY A 117 0.29 -20.01 1.09
C GLY A 117 1.22 -18.80 1.16
N PRO A 118 2.11 -18.64 0.16
CA PRO A 118 2.96 -17.47 0.08
C PRO A 118 2.15 -16.18 0.19
N THR A 119 2.62 -15.28 1.06
CA THR A 119 1.97 -14.00 1.33
C THR A 119 2.94 -12.89 0.96
N VAL A 120 2.54 -12.06 0.02
CA VAL A 120 3.37 -11.05 -0.65
C VAL A 120 2.74 -9.68 -0.47
N ILE A 121 3.50 -8.68 -0.06
CA ILE A 121 3.07 -7.30 -0.16
C ILE A 121 3.17 -6.88 -1.63
N LEU A 122 2.08 -6.32 -2.15
CA LEU A 122 2.01 -5.74 -3.48
C LEU A 122 1.40 -4.34 -3.37
N SER A 123 2.23 -3.32 -3.42
CA SER A 123 1.85 -1.94 -3.12
C SER A 123 2.27 -0.97 -4.22
N ASP A 124 1.50 0.11 -4.38
CA ASP A 124 1.91 1.26 -5.16
C ASP A 124 2.77 2.19 -4.31
N GLY A 125 3.75 2.84 -4.90
CA GLY A 125 4.58 3.82 -4.22
C GLY A 125 5.97 3.99 -4.82
N ASP A 126 6.70 4.95 -4.26
CA ASP A 126 8.09 5.20 -4.61
C ASP A 126 9.06 4.17 -3.99
N VAL A 127 10.25 4.06 -4.57
CA VAL A 127 11.27 3.07 -4.17
C VAL A 127 12.05 3.43 -2.91
N VAL A 128 11.78 4.57 -2.28
CA VAL A 128 12.49 5.05 -1.09
C VAL A 128 11.59 5.01 0.14
N PHE A 129 10.44 5.69 0.07
CA PHE A 129 9.56 5.88 1.21
C PHE A 129 8.69 4.65 1.48
N GLN A 130 8.09 4.05 0.45
CA GLN A 130 7.20 2.89 0.62
C GLN A 130 7.94 1.66 1.20
N PRO A 131 9.15 1.26 0.73
CA PRO A 131 9.90 0.18 1.39
C PRO A 131 10.26 0.49 2.83
N ARG A 132 10.55 1.75 3.16
CA ARG A 132 10.85 2.17 4.52
C ARG A 132 9.63 2.06 5.41
N LYS A 133 8.46 2.51 4.94
CA LYS A 133 7.17 2.33 5.62
C LYS A 133 6.91 0.86 5.95
N VAL A 134 7.05 -0.02 4.95
CA VAL A 134 6.87 -1.47 5.10
C VAL A 134 7.86 -2.08 6.10
N ARG A 135 9.13 -1.65 6.10
CA ARG A 135 10.13 -2.13 7.08
C ARG A 135 9.84 -1.65 8.49
N ARG A 136 9.61 -0.36 8.67
CA ARG A 136 9.42 0.23 10.00
C ARG A 136 8.08 -0.12 10.65
N SER A 137 7.12 -0.59 9.87
CA SER A 137 5.86 -1.14 10.41
C SER A 137 5.98 -2.60 10.87
N GLY A 138 7.07 -3.32 10.54
CA GLY A 138 7.23 -4.75 10.81
C GLY A 138 6.58 -5.64 9.73
N LEU A 139 5.93 -5.07 8.74
CA LEU A 139 5.29 -5.81 7.65
C LEU A 139 6.31 -6.57 6.79
N TRP A 140 7.52 -6.01 6.61
CA TRP A 140 8.60 -6.67 5.86
C TRP A 140 8.95 -8.04 6.43
N ASP A 141 9.10 -8.11 7.75
CA ASP A 141 9.44 -9.35 8.45
C ASP A 141 8.25 -10.31 8.49
N ALA A 142 7.03 -9.77 8.63
CA ALA A 142 5.80 -10.57 8.65
C ALA A 142 5.58 -11.35 7.34
N VAL A 143 6.04 -10.83 6.20
CA VAL A 143 5.98 -11.52 4.89
C VAL A 143 7.33 -12.12 4.48
N ALA A 144 8.29 -12.27 5.39
CA ALA A 144 9.62 -12.81 5.12
C ALA A 144 10.35 -12.12 3.94
N GLY A 145 10.19 -10.81 3.81
CA GLY A 145 10.79 -10.01 2.75
C GLY A 145 10.12 -10.12 1.38
N GLN A 146 9.00 -10.81 1.26
CA GLN A 146 8.24 -10.93 0.02
C GLN A 146 7.47 -9.63 -0.25
N VAL A 147 8.15 -8.65 -0.83
CA VAL A 147 7.63 -7.29 -1.02
C VAL A 147 7.87 -6.85 -2.47
N LEU A 148 6.81 -6.43 -3.13
CA LEU A 148 6.81 -5.83 -4.46
C LEU A 148 6.20 -4.42 -4.35
N ILE A 149 6.93 -3.43 -4.84
CA ILE A 149 6.48 -2.04 -4.89
C ILE A 149 6.63 -1.57 -6.32
N TYR A 150 5.54 -1.05 -6.89
CA TYR A 150 5.46 -0.55 -8.25
C TYR A 150 4.83 0.84 -8.27
N GLU A 151 4.95 1.55 -9.36
CA GLU A 151 4.19 2.80 -9.57
C GLU A 151 2.71 2.51 -9.79
N HIS A 152 2.41 1.44 -10.57
CA HIS A 152 1.06 0.99 -10.91
C HIS A 152 1.03 -0.54 -10.88
N LYS A 153 0.76 -1.11 -9.71
CA LYS A 153 0.81 -2.56 -9.46
C LYS A 153 -0.14 -3.38 -10.35
N GLU A 154 -1.28 -2.80 -10.73
CA GLU A 154 -2.26 -3.46 -11.59
C GLU A 154 -1.73 -3.73 -13.01
N THR A 155 -0.72 -2.98 -13.45
CA THR A 155 -0.08 -3.18 -14.76
C THR A 155 1.06 -4.21 -14.71
N MET A 156 1.50 -4.61 -13.51
CA MET A 156 2.66 -5.46 -13.29
C MET A 156 2.33 -6.93 -13.02
N LEU A 157 1.10 -7.34 -13.26
CA LEU A 157 0.63 -8.70 -12.95
C LEU A 157 1.42 -9.81 -13.65
N ALA A 158 1.93 -9.55 -14.85
CA ALA A 158 2.78 -10.51 -15.55
C ALA A 158 4.10 -10.77 -14.79
N ALA A 159 4.73 -9.71 -14.27
CA ALA A 159 5.92 -9.82 -13.42
C ALA A 159 5.60 -10.51 -12.08
N VAL A 160 4.47 -10.19 -11.47
CA VAL A 160 3.99 -10.85 -10.23
C VAL A 160 3.84 -12.36 -10.46
N GLN A 161 3.18 -12.77 -11.55
CA GLN A 161 2.99 -14.18 -11.89
C GLN A 161 4.31 -14.92 -12.20
N GLN A 162 5.29 -14.21 -12.72
CA GLN A 162 6.63 -14.78 -12.99
C GLN A 162 7.40 -14.99 -11.69
N LEU A 163 7.34 -14.04 -10.75
CA LEU A 163 8.05 -14.10 -9.46
C LEU A 163 7.36 -15.07 -8.47
N TYR A 164 6.04 -15.10 -8.49
CA TYR A 164 5.21 -15.92 -7.60
C TYR A 164 4.21 -16.74 -8.43
N PRO A 165 4.67 -17.76 -9.18
CA PRO A 165 3.79 -18.59 -9.98
C PRO A 165 2.78 -19.33 -9.09
N SER A 166 1.49 -19.21 -9.43
CA SER A 166 0.40 -19.83 -8.67
C SER A 166 -0.74 -20.24 -9.58
N ARG A 167 -1.52 -21.21 -9.12
CA ARG A 167 -2.79 -21.58 -9.77
C ARG A 167 -3.85 -20.52 -9.48
N HIS A 168 -3.83 -19.96 -8.28
CA HIS A 168 -4.81 -18.97 -7.85
C HIS A 168 -4.16 -17.85 -7.04
N TYR A 169 -4.70 -16.64 -7.14
CA TYR A 169 -4.27 -15.47 -6.37
C TYR A 169 -5.43 -14.94 -5.55
N VAL A 170 -5.12 -14.35 -4.41
CA VAL A 170 -6.05 -13.56 -3.61
C VAL A 170 -5.46 -12.17 -3.48
N MET A 171 -6.15 -11.14 -3.95
CA MET A 171 -5.74 -9.75 -3.77
C MET A 171 -6.60 -9.08 -2.73
N VAL A 172 -5.98 -8.49 -1.74
CA VAL A 172 -6.61 -7.69 -0.68
C VAL A 172 -6.22 -6.23 -0.87
N ASP A 173 -7.20 -5.35 -1.08
CA ASP A 173 -6.98 -3.94 -1.39
C ASP A 173 -8.20 -3.11 -0.97
N ASP A 174 -7.98 -1.90 -0.45
CA ASP A 174 -9.03 -0.95 -0.07
C ASP A 174 -9.64 -0.21 -1.27
N LYS A 175 -9.06 -0.35 -2.47
CA LYS A 175 -9.52 0.30 -3.70
C LYS A 175 -10.20 -0.68 -4.64
N VAL A 176 -11.54 -0.62 -4.70
CA VAL A 176 -12.35 -1.48 -5.58
C VAL A 176 -11.93 -1.34 -7.06
N ARG A 177 -11.51 -0.15 -7.48
CA ARG A 177 -10.97 0.10 -8.82
C ARG A 177 -9.78 -0.81 -9.16
N LEU A 178 -8.81 -0.94 -8.25
CA LEU A 178 -7.63 -1.79 -8.45
C LEU A 178 -8.00 -3.26 -8.45
N LEU A 179 -8.86 -3.70 -7.52
CA LEU A 179 -9.38 -5.05 -7.50
C LEU A 179 -10.07 -5.42 -8.81
N THR A 180 -10.90 -4.51 -9.36
CA THR A 180 -11.59 -4.69 -10.64
C THR A 180 -10.59 -4.78 -11.80
N ALA A 181 -9.61 -3.89 -11.87
CA ALA A 181 -8.60 -3.91 -12.93
C ALA A 181 -7.78 -5.20 -12.93
N MET A 182 -7.35 -5.67 -11.76
CA MET A 182 -6.61 -6.92 -11.62
C MET A 182 -7.49 -8.15 -11.92
N LYS A 183 -8.76 -8.14 -11.52
CA LYS A 183 -9.74 -9.19 -11.86
C LYS A 183 -9.98 -9.30 -13.37
N ALA A 184 -10.01 -8.19 -14.08
CA ALA A 184 -10.17 -8.19 -15.54
C ALA A 184 -9.01 -8.91 -16.25
N VAL A 185 -7.78 -8.85 -15.69
CA VAL A 185 -6.60 -9.54 -16.23
C VAL A 185 -6.55 -11.02 -15.81
N LEU A 186 -6.69 -11.31 -14.52
CA LEU A 186 -6.49 -12.64 -13.95
C LEU A 186 -7.77 -13.51 -13.98
N ARG A 187 -8.94 -12.88 -14.15
CA ARG A 187 -10.26 -13.55 -14.26
C ARG A 187 -10.52 -14.52 -13.08
N ASP A 188 -10.86 -15.76 -13.39
CA ASP A 188 -11.17 -16.80 -12.39
C ASP A 188 -9.97 -17.24 -11.55
N ARG A 189 -8.76 -16.82 -11.95
CA ARG A 189 -7.54 -17.04 -11.18
C ARG A 189 -7.30 -16.01 -10.06
N LEU A 190 -8.21 -15.05 -9.86
CA LEU A 190 -8.14 -14.06 -8.80
C LEU A 190 -9.38 -14.07 -7.95
N THR A 191 -9.23 -14.15 -6.64
CA THR A 191 -10.26 -13.76 -5.67
C THR A 191 -9.92 -12.36 -5.16
N THR A 192 -10.87 -11.44 -5.27
CA THR A 192 -10.75 -10.07 -4.79
C THR A 192 -11.34 -9.96 -3.39
N VAL A 193 -10.60 -9.35 -2.47
CA VAL A 193 -11.02 -9.12 -1.09
C VAL A 193 -10.95 -7.63 -0.78
N PHE A 194 -12.05 -7.06 -0.38
CA PHE A 194 -12.20 -5.65 -0.07
C PHE A 194 -12.41 -5.46 1.44
N PRO A 195 -11.41 -4.99 2.19
CA PRO A 195 -11.59 -4.56 3.57
C PRO A 195 -12.20 -3.16 3.60
N ARG A 196 -13.26 -2.97 4.35
CA ARG A 196 -13.94 -1.67 4.51
C ARG A 196 -13.19 -0.78 5.51
N GLN A 197 -11.96 -0.41 5.13
CA GLN A 197 -11.04 0.40 5.93
C GLN A 197 -10.52 1.58 5.10
N GLY A 198 -10.17 2.68 5.79
CA GLY A 198 -9.72 3.90 5.13
C GLY A 198 -10.82 4.64 4.35
N HIS A 199 -10.51 5.83 3.87
CA HIS A 199 -11.50 6.72 3.25
C HIS A 199 -12.09 6.19 1.94
N TYR A 200 -11.33 5.43 1.13
CA TYR A 200 -11.85 4.84 -0.11
C TYR A 200 -12.96 3.84 0.13
N ALA A 201 -12.92 3.12 1.25
CA ALA A 201 -13.94 2.14 1.61
C ALA A 201 -15.30 2.76 1.97
N PHE A 202 -15.36 4.06 2.15
CA PHE A 202 -16.59 4.82 2.44
C PHE A 202 -16.99 5.79 1.32
N ASP A 203 -16.23 5.83 0.23
CA ASP A 203 -16.62 6.58 -0.97
C ASP A 203 -17.63 5.77 -1.78
N VAL A 204 -18.92 6.03 -1.49
CA VAL A 204 -20.04 5.31 -2.13
C VAL A 204 -20.05 5.53 -3.65
N ALA A 205 -19.64 6.71 -4.12
CA ALA A 205 -19.63 7.00 -5.55
C ALA A 205 -18.56 6.17 -6.27
N GLU A 206 -17.35 6.09 -5.70
CA GLU A 206 -16.28 5.26 -6.25
C GLU A 206 -16.63 3.77 -6.18
N ILE A 207 -17.10 3.27 -5.03
CA ILE A 207 -17.44 1.84 -4.87
C ILE A 207 -18.52 1.42 -5.85
N SER A 208 -19.58 2.23 -6.04
CA SER A 208 -20.71 1.89 -6.92
C SER A 208 -20.37 1.95 -8.41
N ALA A 209 -19.25 2.58 -8.79
CA ALA A 209 -18.78 2.66 -10.17
C ALA A 209 -18.16 1.33 -10.67
N TYR A 210 -17.89 0.37 -9.79
CA TYR A 210 -17.19 -0.87 -10.10
C TYR A 210 -17.99 -2.10 -9.66
N PRO A 211 -17.73 -3.28 -10.28
CA PRO A 211 -18.32 -4.55 -9.84
C PRO A 211 -17.99 -4.85 -8.37
N THR A 212 -18.94 -5.49 -7.70
CA THR A 212 -18.75 -5.92 -6.30
C THR A 212 -17.58 -6.90 -6.20
N PRO A 213 -16.63 -6.70 -5.26
CA PRO A 213 -15.56 -7.66 -4.98
C PRO A 213 -16.11 -9.03 -4.57
N ASP A 214 -15.33 -10.10 -4.83
CA ASP A 214 -15.76 -11.48 -4.51
C ASP A 214 -16.02 -11.68 -3.01
N ILE A 215 -15.21 -10.99 -2.16
CA ILE A 215 -15.32 -11.01 -0.71
C ILE A 215 -15.20 -9.58 -0.18
N THR A 216 -16.08 -9.21 0.73
CA THR A 216 -16.00 -7.97 1.50
C THR A 216 -15.91 -8.32 2.98
N VAL A 217 -14.98 -7.67 3.70
CA VAL A 217 -14.80 -7.79 5.15
C VAL A 217 -14.82 -6.41 5.80
N GLU A 218 -15.24 -6.31 7.05
CA GLU A 218 -15.25 -5.02 7.75
C GLU A 218 -13.84 -4.57 8.11
N ARG A 219 -12.96 -5.51 8.48
CA ARG A 219 -11.56 -5.24 8.83
C ARG A 219 -10.65 -6.28 8.21
N PHE A 220 -9.42 -5.93 7.92
CA PHE A 220 -8.42 -6.87 7.40
C PHE A 220 -8.29 -8.14 8.28
N VAL A 221 -8.31 -7.97 9.61
CA VAL A 221 -8.19 -9.11 10.53
C VAL A 221 -9.30 -10.15 10.37
N ASP A 222 -10.46 -9.75 9.90
CA ASP A 222 -11.62 -10.66 9.72
C ASP A 222 -11.39 -11.69 8.60
N ILE A 223 -10.36 -11.49 7.80
CA ILE A 223 -9.84 -12.43 6.79
C ILE A 223 -9.48 -13.79 7.40
N ALA A 224 -8.96 -13.81 8.63
CA ALA A 224 -8.60 -15.05 9.32
C ALA A 224 -9.80 -15.98 9.61
N GLY A 225 -11.02 -15.44 9.60
CA GLY A 225 -12.27 -16.21 9.74
C GLY A 225 -12.82 -16.80 8.45
N ILE A 226 -12.20 -16.52 7.30
CA ILE A 226 -12.69 -16.99 6.00
C ILE A 226 -12.27 -18.44 5.80
N ALA A 227 -13.25 -19.31 5.54
CA ALA A 227 -12.99 -20.71 5.28
C ALA A 227 -12.07 -20.91 4.07
N HIS A 228 -11.11 -21.82 4.17
CA HIS A 228 -10.09 -22.07 3.13
C HIS A 228 -10.68 -22.33 1.72
N GLN A 229 -11.84 -22.97 1.67
CA GLN A 229 -12.54 -23.26 0.41
C GLN A 229 -13.00 -22.00 -0.34
N ARG A 230 -13.22 -20.88 0.37
CA ARG A 230 -13.67 -19.61 -0.23
C ARG A 230 -12.53 -18.82 -0.90
N TRP A 231 -11.29 -19.21 -0.68
CA TRP A 231 -10.14 -18.60 -1.34
C TRP A 231 -10.00 -18.99 -2.81
N ARG A 232 -10.64 -20.06 -3.21
CA ARG A 232 -10.70 -20.52 -4.61
C ARG A 232 -12.07 -20.14 -5.15
N ALA A 233 -12.12 -19.37 -6.22
CA ALA A 233 -13.37 -19.21 -6.96
C ALA A 233 -13.88 -20.58 -7.41
N PRO A 234 -15.19 -20.79 -7.44
CA PRO A 234 -15.79 -22.04 -7.91
C PRO A 234 -15.43 -22.36 -9.34
#